data_8cd60a37c79879197a48bbec88a896a5
#
_entry.id   8cd60a37c79879197a48bbec88a896a5
#
_cell.length_a   1.000
_cell.length_b   1.000
_cell.length_c   1.000
_cell.angle_alpha   90.00
_cell.angle_beta   90.00
_cell.angle_gamma   90.00
#
_symmetry.space_group_name_H-M   'P 1'
#
loop_
_entity.id
_entity.type
_entity.pdbx_description
1 polymer ?
#
loop_
_entity_poly.entity_id
_entity_poly.type
_entity_poly.pdbx_seq_one_letter_code
_entity_poly.pdbx_strand_id
1 'polypeptide(L)'
;MGAFAKGKAEERGIIGAHANCSSRKNFNLNSPAAPVQAPATTARIIPRSEHTISRSGISPNALRVLYRLREGGFQGFLVGGCVRDLLLGIEPKDFDVATDALPEEVRKLFRNCRLIGRRFRLAHVYFGRDIIEVATFRAATAPSPGQEALPDPDAEEDEESQSATADAEIVEPADVEVFGDADTERLFDKTGRIIYDNVYGTVDEDVWRRDFTANALYYNIADFSLWDYVGGAEDIAARRLKLIGDPDTRYREDPVRMLRAARFEAKLGFDLDPATAEPLERLRGRLADVPPARLFDETLKLFLNGGGVRSLEVLRRRGLLAALLPSVDAYLESNRGAAAEKLLVRGLANTDQRVRDGKAVTPSFLFALLLYGPIARLIEAAPPERWHDVATILDACDRAVREAQKHVLIPRRFSLGLREMFALQPRLEHPRGRRALRVLEHPRFRAAYDLLLLRAQAGLALQERADWWTRLQSAAPAEREQMLLALDGEAAPRPAGARRGGRSRRRPRSAGPV
;
A
#
# COMPACT_ATOMS: atom_id res chain seq x y z
N MET A 1 -67.65 6.93 25.55
CA MET A 1 -67.89 7.90 26.63
C MET A 1 -66.66 8.68 26.77
N GLY A 2 -66.51 9.84 26.21
CA GLY A 2 -67.03 11.15 26.53
C GLY A 2 -65.89 11.89 27.23
N ALA A 3 -65.51 13.09 27.01
CA ALA A 3 -65.93 14.22 26.18
C ALA A 3 -64.79 15.25 26.17
N PHE A 4 -64.61 15.91 25.08
CA PHE A 4 -64.39 17.32 24.77
C PHE A 4 -64.28 18.33 25.94
N ALA A 5 -63.26 19.22 25.89
CA ALA A 5 -63.46 20.63 26.09
C ALA A 5 -62.38 21.46 25.37
N LYS A 6 -62.84 22.37 24.51
CA LYS A 6 -62.15 23.50 23.86
C LYS A 6 -62.05 24.68 24.84
N GLY A 7 -61.01 25.47 24.75
CA GLY A 7 -60.91 26.80 25.37
C GLY A 7 -60.12 27.76 24.46
N LYS A 8 -60.77 28.81 24.02
CA LYS A 8 -60.35 29.86 23.06
C LYS A 8 -59.43 30.91 23.69
N ALA A 9 -58.58 31.44 22.83
CA ALA A 9 -57.97 32.74 22.63
C ALA A 9 -58.31 33.90 23.57
N GLU A 10 -57.29 34.70 23.86
CA GLU A 10 -57.40 36.17 23.88
C GLU A 10 -56.05 36.83 23.53
N GLU A 11 -56.10 37.72 22.53
CA GLU A 11 -55.08 38.70 22.14
C GLU A 11 -54.98 39.87 23.12
N ARG A 12 -53.80 40.41 23.25
CA ARG A 12 -53.39 41.83 23.47
C ARG A 12 -51.89 41.86 23.58
N GLY A 13 -51.09 42.43 22.71
CA GLY A 13 -51.00 43.74 22.12
C GLY A 13 -49.99 44.61 22.88
N ILE A 14 -48.99 45.08 22.13
CA ILE A 14 -48.33 46.39 22.27
C ILE A 14 -46.79 46.35 22.53
N ILE A 15 -46.04 46.82 21.48
CA ILE A 15 -44.84 47.71 21.41
C ILE A 15 -43.52 47.18 22.01
N GLY A 16 -42.51 46.84 21.23
CA GLY A 16 -41.60 47.76 20.52
C GLY A 16 -40.31 47.97 21.28
N ALA A 17 -39.24 47.26 20.92
CA ALA A 17 -37.89 47.80 21.05
C ALA A 17 -36.94 47.10 20.05
N HIS A 18 -36.49 47.84 19.05
CA HIS A 18 -35.39 47.49 18.20
C HIS A 18 -34.11 47.38 19.00
N ALA A 19 -33.47 46.22 19.03
CA ALA A 19 -32.06 46.08 19.36
C ALA A 19 -31.36 45.28 18.26
N ASN A 20 -30.68 46.02 17.43
CA ASN A 20 -29.69 45.54 16.47
C ASN A 20 -28.61 44.72 17.20
N CYS A 21 -28.45 43.44 16.93
CA CYS A 21 -27.25 42.70 17.27
C CYS A 21 -26.86 41.77 16.10
N SER A 22 -26.28 42.41 15.08
CA SER A 22 -25.52 41.74 14.04
C SER A 22 -24.14 41.45 14.57
N SER A 23 -23.94 40.27 15.16
CA SER A 23 -22.60 39.68 15.38
C SER A 23 -22.56 38.37 14.62
N ARG A 24 -22.36 38.47 13.30
CA ARG A 24 -21.83 37.35 12.52
C ARG A 24 -20.39 37.13 12.99
N LYS A 25 -20.17 36.16 13.87
CA LYS A 25 -18.85 35.58 14.09
C LYS A 25 -18.47 34.86 12.79
N ASN A 26 -17.65 35.53 11.99
CA ASN A 26 -16.89 34.89 10.93
C ASN A 26 -15.95 33.88 11.61
N PHE A 27 -16.32 32.60 11.57
CA PHE A 27 -15.38 31.52 11.81
C PHE A 27 -14.42 31.50 10.63
N ASN A 28 -13.24 32.06 10.86
CA ASN A 28 -12.12 32.05 9.93
C ASN A 28 -11.56 30.60 9.91
N LEU A 29 -11.98 29.80 8.93
CA LEU A 29 -11.58 28.40 8.72
C LEU A 29 -10.11 28.24 8.29
N ASN A 30 -9.34 29.33 8.25
CA ASN A 30 -7.95 29.36 7.75
C ASN A 30 -6.93 29.80 8.82
N SER A 31 -7.16 29.51 10.09
CA SER A 31 -6.06 29.63 11.05
C SER A 31 -5.20 28.37 10.97
N PRO A 32 -3.89 28.48 10.66
CA PRO A 32 -2.97 27.36 10.80
C PRO A 32 -3.01 26.89 12.27
N ALA A 33 -3.16 25.59 12.48
CA ALA A 33 -3.11 24.99 13.78
C ALA A 33 -1.77 25.39 14.45
N ALA A 34 -1.85 25.90 15.69
CA ALA A 34 -0.66 26.21 16.46
C ALA A 34 0.24 24.96 16.54
N PRO A 35 1.58 25.13 16.49
CA PRO A 35 2.49 24.00 16.58
C PRO A 35 2.26 23.27 17.91
N VAL A 36 1.99 21.97 17.82
CA VAL A 36 1.88 21.10 18.99
C VAL A 36 3.28 21.01 19.59
N GLN A 37 3.53 21.76 20.64
CA GLN A 37 4.74 21.58 21.45
C GLN A 37 4.70 20.17 22.03
N ALA A 38 5.75 19.38 21.78
CA ALA A 38 5.90 18.08 22.42
C ALA A 38 5.86 18.30 23.95
N PRO A 39 4.99 17.61 24.69
CA PRO A 39 5.02 17.69 26.13
C PRO A 39 6.39 17.22 26.63
N ALA A 40 7.01 17.93 27.57
CA ALA A 40 8.25 17.50 28.23
C ALA A 40 7.94 16.25 29.08
N THR A 41 7.95 15.08 28.42
CA THR A 41 7.64 13.80 29.07
C THR A 41 8.95 13.08 29.32
N THR A 42 9.29 12.83 30.55
CA THR A 42 10.44 12.03 30.95
C THR A 42 10.16 10.56 30.59
N ALA A 43 11.11 9.88 29.95
CA ALA A 43 10.99 8.46 29.66
C ALA A 43 10.76 7.62 30.92
N ARG A 44 9.82 6.71 30.90
CA ARG A 44 9.79 5.60 31.84
C ARG A 44 10.89 4.62 31.42
N ILE A 45 11.94 4.53 32.24
CA ILE A 45 13.04 3.58 32.00
C ILE A 45 12.66 2.26 32.66
N ILE A 46 12.45 1.23 31.83
CA ILE A 46 12.13 -0.13 32.25
C ILE A 46 13.47 -0.90 32.29
N PRO A 47 13.93 -1.33 33.48
CA PRO A 47 15.21 -2.02 33.59
C PRO A 47 15.17 -3.41 32.99
N ARG A 48 16.36 -3.99 32.73
CA ARG A 48 16.51 -5.33 32.12
C ARG A 48 15.74 -6.44 32.86
N SER A 49 15.55 -6.30 34.16
CA SER A 49 14.81 -7.27 34.99
C SER A 49 13.29 -7.27 34.78
N GLU A 50 12.74 -6.21 34.16
CA GLU A 50 11.29 -6.01 33.99
C GLU A 50 10.79 -6.24 32.56
N HIS A 51 11.66 -6.68 31.63
CA HIS A 51 11.25 -7.01 30.26
C HIS A 51 11.95 -8.27 29.73
N THR A 52 11.39 -8.88 28.68
CA THR A 52 11.81 -10.17 28.11
C THR A 52 12.89 -10.07 27.05
N ILE A 53 13.24 -8.89 26.55
CA ILE A 53 14.18 -8.71 25.44
C ILE A 53 15.55 -9.27 25.81
N SER A 54 16.05 -10.24 25.00
CA SER A 54 17.39 -10.82 25.14
C SER A 54 18.25 -10.46 23.93
N ARG A 55 19.55 -10.26 24.17
CA ARG A 55 20.53 -10.05 23.09
C ARG A 55 20.59 -11.23 22.11
N SER A 56 20.27 -12.44 22.55
CA SER A 56 20.20 -13.62 21.67
C SER A 56 19.12 -13.53 20.60
N GLY A 57 18.07 -12.71 20.83
CA GLY A 57 17.03 -12.45 19.84
C GLY A 57 17.34 -11.28 18.89
N ILE A 58 18.49 -10.60 19.08
CA ILE A 58 18.89 -9.46 18.26
C ILE A 58 19.90 -9.93 17.20
N SER A 59 19.70 -9.49 15.95
CA SER A 59 20.63 -9.78 14.85
C SER A 59 22.08 -9.43 15.21
N PRO A 60 23.05 -10.32 14.95
CA PRO A 60 24.48 -10.01 15.16
C PRO A 60 24.93 -8.75 14.42
N ASN A 61 24.35 -8.45 13.26
CA ASN A 61 24.67 -7.26 12.47
C ASN A 61 24.10 -5.99 13.11
N ALA A 62 22.86 -6.04 13.66
CA ALA A 62 22.29 -4.93 14.43
C ALA A 62 23.11 -4.64 15.70
N LEU A 63 23.56 -5.69 16.41
CA LEU A 63 24.46 -5.53 17.56
C LEU A 63 25.78 -4.87 17.17
N ARG A 64 26.39 -5.25 16.03
CA ARG A 64 27.62 -4.61 15.53
C ARG A 64 27.42 -3.13 15.26
N VAL A 65 26.27 -2.76 14.67
CA VAL A 65 25.95 -1.34 14.40
C VAL A 65 25.84 -0.57 15.72
N LEU A 66 25.08 -1.09 16.69
CA LEU A 66 24.87 -0.44 17.98
C LEU A 66 26.18 -0.26 18.77
N TYR A 67 27.01 -1.31 18.85
CA TYR A 67 28.30 -1.21 19.53
C TYR A 67 29.26 -0.25 18.82
N ARG A 68 29.26 -0.22 17.50
CA ARG A 68 30.13 0.69 16.74
C ARG A 68 29.72 2.14 16.88
N LEU A 69 28.39 2.45 16.94
CA LEU A 69 27.90 3.78 17.27
C LEU A 69 28.35 4.21 18.66
N ARG A 70 28.23 3.34 19.66
CA ARG A 70 28.67 3.60 21.02
C ARG A 70 30.19 3.82 21.11
N GLU A 71 31.01 3.03 20.42
CA GLU A 71 32.47 3.23 20.34
C GLU A 71 32.84 4.57 19.70
N GLY A 72 32.01 5.06 18.77
CA GLY A 72 32.12 6.38 18.16
C GLY A 72 31.65 7.53 19.04
N GLY A 73 31.15 7.26 20.25
CA GLY A 73 30.66 8.27 21.19
C GLY A 73 29.20 8.65 21.02
N PHE A 74 28.47 7.93 20.14
CA PHE A 74 27.06 8.20 19.87
C PHE A 74 26.12 7.29 20.64
N GLN A 75 24.89 7.78 20.87
CA GLN A 75 23.79 6.97 21.36
C GLN A 75 23.27 6.06 20.24
N GLY A 76 22.87 4.85 20.61
CA GLY A 76 22.26 3.90 19.65
C GLY A 76 21.20 3.06 20.32
N PHE A 77 20.01 3.07 19.73
CA PHE A 77 18.86 2.32 20.23
C PHE A 77 18.32 1.41 19.12
N LEU A 78 17.89 0.19 19.49
CA LEU A 78 16.92 -0.51 18.65
C LEU A 78 15.56 0.15 18.82
N VAL A 79 14.82 0.28 17.72
CA VAL A 79 13.54 1.01 17.72
C VAL A 79 12.49 0.35 16.84
N GLY A 80 11.24 0.76 17.02
CA GLY A 80 10.18 0.39 16.09
C GLY A 80 9.70 -1.06 16.22
N GLY A 81 9.47 -1.66 15.06
CA GLY A 81 8.86 -2.98 14.97
C GLY A 81 9.64 -4.09 15.64
N CYS A 82 10.98 -4.05 15.59
CA CYS A 82 11.82 -5.09 16.17
C CYS A 82 11.71 -5.13 17.70
N VAL A 83 11.64 -3.98 18.37
CA VAL A 83 11.48 -3.91 19.83
C VAL A 83 10.14 -4.48 20.26
N ARG A 84 9.05 -4.09 19.58
CA ARG A 84 7.72 -4.67 19.79
C ARG A 84 7.70 -6.19 19.58
N ASP A 85 8.26 -6.66 18.47
CA ASP A 85 8.24 -8.08 18.11
C ASP A 85 9.05 -8.90 19.13
N LEU A 86 10.21 -8.39 19.61
CA LEU A 86 10.99 -9.02 20.69
C LEU A 86 10.22 -9.08 22.02
N LEU A 87 9.44 -8.04 22.38
CA LEU A 87 8.59 -8.06 23.58
C LEU A 87 7.47 -9.09 23.47
N LEU A 88 6.95 -9.32 22.26
CA LEU A 88 5.93 -10.33 21.97
C LEU A 88 6.51 -11.76 21.83
N GLY A 89 7.83 -11.93 21.92
CA GLY A 89 8.50 -13.21 21.69
C GLY A 89 8.50 -13.65 20.23
N ILE A 90 8.31 -12.72 19.30
CA ILE A 90 8.33 -12.93 17.85
C ILE A 90 9.74 -12.58 17.32
N GLU A 91 10.29 -13.40 16.46
CA GLU A 91 11.56 -13.11 15.79
C GLU A 91 11.37 -11.97 14.77
N PRO A 92 12.06 -10.81 14.97
CA PRO A 92 11.96 -9.68 14.03
C PRO A 92 12.57 -10.04 12.67
N LYS A 93 11.94 -9.57 11.59
CA LYS A 93 12.49 -9.69 10.23
C LYS A 93 13.59 -8.68 9.97
N ASP A 94 13.38 -7.43 10.42
CA ASP A 94 14.23 -6.28 10.16
C ASP A 94 14.56 -5.61 11.50
N PHE A 95 15.75 -5.01 11.59
CA PHE A 95 16.21 -4.30 12.78
C PHE A 95 16.54 -2.86 12.43
N ASP A 96 15.76 -1.94 13.00
CA ASP A 96 15.94 -0.51 12.84
C ASP A 96 16.72 0.06 14.03
N VAL A 97 17.66 0.94 13.74
CA VAL A 97 18.49 1.63 14.74
C VAL A 97 18.18 3.13 14.66
N ALA A 98 18.01 3.77 15.81
CA ALA A 98 17.96 5.23 15.92
C ALA A 98 19.17 5.73 16.74
N THR A 99 19.72 6.90 16.34
CA THR A 99 20.95 7.46 16.92
C THR A 99 20.92 8.99 16.89
N ASP A 100 21.75 9.62 17.72
CA ASP A 100 22.07 11.05 17.66
C ASP A 100 23.17 11.37 16.61
N ALA A 101 23.85 10.33 16.05
CA ALA A 101 24.80 10.54 14.97
C ALA A 101 24.10 11.04 13.69
N LEU A 102 24.63 12.08 13.06
CA LEU A 102 24.16 12.54 11.76
C LEU A 102 24.43 11.49 10.66
N PRO A 103 23.67 11.47 9.56
CA PRO A 103 23.86 10.48 8.50
C PRO A 103 25.29 10.42 7.96
N GLU A 104 25.96 11.56 7.83
CA GLU A 104 27.36 11.69 7.38
C GLU A 104 28.33 11.11 8.40
N GLU A 105 28.04 11.21 9.72
CA GLU A 105 28.83 10.62 10.77
C GLU A 105 28.69 9.10 10.80
N VAL A 106 27.46 8.60 10.61
CA VAL A 106 27.21 7.15 10.41
C VAL A 106 28.01 6.64 9.20
N ARG A 107 28.00 7.37 8.07
CA ARG A 107 28.78 7.00 6.89
C ARG A 107 30.30 6.99 7.15
N LYS A 108 30.82 7.87 8.01
CA LYS A 108 32.24 7.85 8.42
C LYS A 108 32.58 6.64 9.29
N LEU A 109 31.64 6.22 10.17
CA LEU A 109 31.85 5.05 11.03
C LEU A 109 31.80 3.72 10.27
N PHE A 110 31.01 3.64 9.19
CA PHE A 110 30.77 2.40 8.45
C PHE A 110 31.18 2.54 6.98
N ARG A 111 32.25 1.84 6.55
CA ARG A 111 32.70 1.84 5.15
C ARG A 111 31.68 1.23 4.17
N ASN A 112 30.79 0.39 4.66
CA ASN A 112 29.73 -0.32 3.95
C ASN A 112 28.36 0.39 4.10
N CYS A 113 28.36 1.72 4.26
CA CYS A 113 27.17 2.52 4.44
C CYS A 113 26.84 3.32 3.16
N ARG A 114 25.55 3.39 2.81
CA ARG A 114 25.01 4.29 1.79
C ARG A 114 23.90 5.14 2.40
N LEU A 115 23.89 6.42 2.06
CA LEU A 115 22.80 7.32 2.44
C LEU A 115 21.68 7.22 1.39
N ILE A 116 20.44 7.01 1.84
CA ILE A 116 19.28 6.79 0.97
C ILE A 116 18.14 7.71 1.40
N GLY A 117 17.37 8.19 0.41
CA GLY A 117 16.19 9.00 0.63
C GLY A 117 16.44 10.49 0.50
N ARG A 118 15.63 11.18 -0.35
CA ARG A 118 15.65 12.64 -0.52
C ARG A 118 14.85 13.35 0.58
N ARG A 119 13.68 12.83 0.92
CA ARG A 119 12.79 13.42 1.93
C ARG A 119 13.22 13.11 3.36
N PHE A 120 13.76 11.92 3.56
CA PHE A 120 14.21 11.40 4.86
C PHE A 120 15.54 10.70 4.63
N ARG A 121 16.65 11.33 4.99
CA ARG A 121 17.96 10.69 4.89
C ARG A 121 18.09 9.57 5.92
N LEU A 122 18.32 8.35 5.41
CA LEU A 122 18.59 7.15 6.19
C LEU A 122 19.96 6.60 5.82
N ALA A 123 20.68 6.10 6.78
CA ALA A 123 21.93 5.41 6.54
C ALA A 123 21.68 3.88 6.50
N HIS A 124 21.88 3.26 5.33
CA HIS A 124 21.79 1.82 5.15
C HIS A 124 23.17 1.21 5.32
N VAL A 125 23.38 0.40 6.37
CA VAL A 125 24.63 -0.34 6.61
C VAL A 125 24.47 -1.76 6.10
N TYR A 126 25.29 -2.15 5.13
CA TYR A 126 25.19 -3.42 4.38
C TYR A 126 26.08 -4.49 4.99
N PHE A 127 25.54 -5.67 5.25
CA PHE A 127 26.26 -6.87 5.66
C PHE A 127 25.93 -8.01 4.67
N GLY A 128 26.53 -7.97 3.50
CA GLY A 128 26.19 -8.87 2.40
C GLY A 128 24.78 -8.59 1.90
N ARG A 129 23.83 -9.50 2.18
CA ARG A 129 22.40 -9.33 1.83
C ARG A 129 21.58 -8.69 2.94
N ASP A 130 22.13 -8.59 4.14
CA ASP A 130 21.47 -8.01 5.29
C ASP A 130 21.74 -6.50 5.33
N ILE A 131 20.71 -5.72 5.62
CA ILE A 131 20.77 -4.26 5.67
C ILE A 131 20.22 -3.82 7.02
N ILE A 132 21.01 -3.01 7.75
CA ILE A 132 20.55 -2.38 8.98
C ILE A 132 20.26 -0.91 8.66
N GLU A 133 19.03 -0.50 8.85
CA GLU A 133 18.60 0.90 8.69
C GLU A 133 18.98 1.69 9.93
N VAL A 134 19.72 2.79 9.76
CA VAL A 134 20.12 3.68 10.84
C VAL A 134 19.51 5.07 10.56
N ALA A 135 18.63 5.51 11.45
CA ALA A 135 17.98 6.81 11.40
C ALA A 135 18.55 7.75 12.46
N THR A 136 18.86 8.98 12.10
CA THR A 136 19.17 10.04 13.06
C THR A 136 17.88 10.50 13.75
N PHE A 137 17.91 10.80 15.05
CA PHE A 137 16.77 11.37 15.78
C PHE A 137 16.30 12.66 15.12
N ARG A 138 15.02 12.88 15.07
CA ARG A 138 14.41 14.02 14.38
C ARG A 138 13.61 14.90 15.34
N ALA A 139 13.74 16.23 15.16
CA ALA A 139 13.01 17.20 15.93
C ALA A 139 11.49 17.12 15.70
N ALA A 140 10.72 17.32 16.76
CA ALA A 140 9.26 17.33 16.74
C ALA A 140 8.67 18.64 16.22
N THR A 141 9.39 19.77 16.39
CA THR A 141 8.90 21.13 16.15
C THR A 141 9.05 21.53 14.68
N ALA A 142 8.00 22.14 14.11
CA ALA A 142 8.12 22.85 12.84
C ALA A 142 8.89 24.17 13.06
N PRO A 143 9.74 24.63 12.12
CA PRO A 143 10.38 25.93 12.20
C PRO A 143 9.33 27.05 12.19
N SER A 144 9.62 28.15 12.87
CA SER A 144 8.77 29.35 12.90
C SER A 144 8.73 30.00 11.52
N PRO A 145 7.58 30.57 11.08
CA PRO A 145 7.48 31.22 9.77
C PRO A 145 8.42 32.45 9.72
N GLY A 146 9.34 32.49 8.77
CA GLY A 146 10.14 33.68 8.51
C GLY A 146 11.60 33.51 8.09
N GLN A 147 12.07 32.30 7.83
CA GLN A 147 13.47 32.07 7.41
C GLN A 147 13.57 31.38 6.04
N GLU A 148 14.31 32.00 5.11
CA GLU A 148 14.54 31.49 3.76
C GLU A 148 15.72 30.51 3.73
N ALA A 149 15.56 29.34 3.09
CA ALA A 149 16.60 28.35 2.91
C ALA A 149 17.43 28.60 1.63
N LEU A 150 18.75 28.45 1.74
CA LEU A 150 19.65 28.47 0.59
C LEU A 150 19.74 27.07 -0.07
N PRO A 151 19.92 26.98 -1.42
CA PRO A 151 20.05 25.70 -2.11
C PRO A 151 21.36 24.98 -1.78
N ASP A 152 21.28 23.67 -1.62
CA ASP A 152 22.41 22.76 -1.36
C ASP A 152 23.36 22.72 -2.57
N PRO A 153 24.66 23.11 -2.44
CA PRO A 153 25.61 23.12 -3.54
C PRO A 153 26.14 21.76 -3.99
N ASP A 154 25.85 20.66 -3.25
CA ASP A 154 26.35 19.32 -3.53
C ASP A 154 25.33 18.39 -4.20
N ALA A 155 24.30 18.94 -4.86
CA ALA A 155 23.31 18.16 -5.62
C ALA A 155 23.87 17.70 -6.98
N GLU A 156 25.08 17.12 -7.02
CA GLU A 156 25.58 16.44 -8.21
C GLU A 156 25.05 15.01 -8.28
N GLU A 157 24.61 14.67 -9.45
CA GLU A 157 23.85 13.55 -9.94
C GLU A 157 24.53 12.19 -9.69
N ASP A 158 23.98 11.34 -8.82
CA ASP A 158 24.24 9.91 -8.86
C ASP A 158 23.20 9.20 -9.76
N GLU A 159 23.49 9.14 -11.07
CA GLU A 159 22.62 8.56 -12.12
C GLU A 159 22.60 7.02 -12.16
N GLU A 160 23.08 6.26 -11.18
CA GLU A 160 23.25 4.82 -11.34
C GLU A 160 22.30 3.91 -10.56
N SER A 161 21.21 4.43 -9.97
CA SER A 161 20.16 3.56 -9.39
C SER A 161 18.75 3.81 -9.93
N GLN A 162 18.64 4.38 -11.14
CA GLN A 162 17.36 4.65 -11.81
C GLN A 162 16.99 3.56 -12.83
N SER A 163 16.69 2.35 -12.39
CA SER A 163 15.98 1.42 -13.29
C SER A 163 14.54 1.16 -12.89
N ALA A 164 13.83 2.13 -12.31
CA ALA A 164 12.44 1.95 -11.92
C ALA A 164 11.48 3.16 -11.99
N THR A 165 11.90 4.35 -12.44
CA THR A 165 10.94 5.48 -12.58
C THR A 165 11.30 6.39 -13.74
N ALA A 166 11.12 5.93 -14.98
CA ALA A 166 10.98 6.82 -16.12
C ALA A 166 9.48 7.03 -16.38
N ASP A 167 9.09 8.30 -16.60
CA ASP A 167 7.76 8.83 -16.94
C ASP A 167 6.85 9.26 -15.75
N ALA A 168 7.37 10.09 -14.86
CA ALA A 168 6.55 11.07 -14.16
C ALA A 168 6.92 12.44 -14.71
N GLU A 169 5.95 13.14 -15.33
CA GLU A 169 6.09 14.53 -15.75
C GLU A 169 6.63 15.37 -14.59
N ILE A 170 7.69 16.11 -14.87
CA ILE A 170 8.28 17.10 -13.97
C ILE A 170 7.25 18.24 -13.88
N VAL A 171 6.50 18.27 -12.79
CA VAL A 171 5.72 19.45 -12.41
C VAL A 171 6.72 20.50 -11.96
N GLU A 172 6.82 21.61 -12.71
CA GLU A 172 7.67 22.74 -12.35
C GLU A 172 7.34 23.27 -10.94
N PRO A 173 8.34 23.73 -10.17
CA PRO A 173 8.19 24.07 -8.75
C PRO A 173 7.61 25.49 -8.53
N ALA A 174 6.54 25.86 -9.25
CA ALA A 174 5.94 27.20 -9.13
C ALA A 174 5.09 27.42 -7.86
N ASP A 175 4.90 26.39 -7.03
CA ASP A 175 3.97 26.39 -5.90
C ASP A 175 4.56 25.93 -4.57
N VAL A 176 5.87 26.05 -4.36
CA VAL A 176 6.55 25.67 -3.11
C VAL A 176 6.86 26.92 -2.29
N GLU A 177 6.21 27.08 -1.15
CA GLU A 177 6.65 28.04 -0.13
C GLU A 177 7.69 27.35 0.76
N VAL A 178 8.89 27.94 0.83
CA VAL A 178 10.02 27.42 1.61
C VAL A 178 10.05 28.13 2.96
N PHE A 179 9.97 27.35 4.04
CA PHE A 179 10.12 27.86 5.41
C PHE A 179 11.24 27.08 6.11
N GLY A 180 12.30 27.75 6.55
CA GLY A 180 13.37 27.12 7.34
C GLY A 180 14.62 27.96 7.51
N ASP A 181 15.38 27.76 8.60
CA ASP A 181 16.72 28.30 8.85
C ASP A 181 17.79 27.44 8.17
N ALA A 182 18.99 27.97 7.95
CA ALA A 182 20.10 27.31 7.25
C ALA A 182 20.57 25.95 7.85
N ASP A 183 20.14 25.62 9.10
CA ASP A 183 20.40 24.35 9.79
C ASP A 183 19.15 23.46 9.93
N THR A 184 17.98 23.89 9.42
CA THR A 184 16.69 23.22 9.65
C THR A 184 15.85 23.21 8.38
N GLU A 185 16.04 22.17 7.53
CA GLU A 185 15.31 22.09 6.26
C GLU A 185 14.02 21.27 6.40
N ARG A 186 12.91 21.97 6.64
CA ARG A 186 11.55 21.44 6.44
C ARG A 186 10.84 22.21 5.35
N LEU A 187 10.40 21.49 4.32
CA LEU A 187 9.58 22.07 3.24
C LEU A 187 8.16 21.53 3.34
N PHE A 188 7.19 22.44 3.23
CA PHE A 188 5.76 22.10 3.22
C PHE A 188 5.17 22.52 1.86
N ASP A 189 4.17 21.76 1.38
CA ASP A 189 3.31 22.22 0.29
C ASP A 189 2.22 23.16 0.82
N LYS A 190 1.48 23.80 -0.11
CA LYS A 190 0.37 24.73 0.22
C LYS A 190 -0.76 24.09 1.05
N THR A 191 -0.78 22.76 1.18
CA THR A 191 -1.76 22.01 1.97
C THR A 191 -1.24 21.69 3.38
N GLY A 192 -0.03 22.17 3.74
CA GLY A 192 0.61 21.89 5.03
C GLY A 192 1.28 20.52 5.11
N ARG A 193 1.52 19.86 3.96
CA ARG A 193 2.16 18.55 3.91
C ARG A 193 3.68 18.70 3.85
N ILE A 194 4.40 17.95 4.68
CA ILE A 194 5.87 17.93 4.69
C ILE A 194 6.40 17.31 3.39
N ILE A 195 7.17 18.08 2.61
CA ILE A 195 7.87 17.64 1.40
C ILE A 195 9.30 17.19 1.74
N TYR A 196 9.96 17.89 2.64
CA TYR A 196 11.34 17.63 3.09
C TYR A 196 11.42 17.77 4.60
N ASP A 197 12.17 16.89 5.29
CA ASP A 197 12.20 16.85 6.74
C ASP A 197 13.51 16.22 7.25
N ASN A 198 14.59 16.97 7.21
CA ASN A 198 15.89 16.59 7.78
C ASN A 198 16.26 17.42 9.01
N VAL A 199 15.26 17.85 9.77
CA VAL A 199 15.49 18.50 11.05
C VAL A 199 15.82 17.44 12.09
N TYR A 200 17.06 17.47 12.56
CA TYR A 200 17.56 16.53 13.58
C TYR A 200 17.26 17.05 14.98
N GLY A 201 17.06 16.14 15.93
CA GLY A 201 16.65 16.44 17.28
C GLY A 201 17.13 15.44 18.30
N THR A 202 16.45 15.40 19.43
CA THR A 202 16.72 14.47 20.54
C THR A 202 15.84 13.22 20.44
N VAL A 203 16.17 12.17 21.22
CA VAL A 203 15.34 10.97 21.33
C VAL A 203 13.91 11.31 21.78
N ASP A 204 13.78 12.29 22.70
CA ASP A 204 12.48 12.73 23.23
C ASP A 204 11.59 13.32 22.13
N GLU A 205 12.19 14.07 21.20
CA GLU A 205 11.47 14.64 20.07
C GLU A 205 11.13 13.60 19.01
N ASP A 206 12.02 12.63 18.74
CA ASP A 206 11.80 11.58 17.74
C ASP A 206 10.59 10.71 18.04
N VAL A 207 10.29 10.48 19.33
CA VAL A 207 9.13 9.70 19.79
C VAL A 207 7.81 10.29 19.27
N TRP A 208 7.62 11.61 19.39
CA TRP A 208 6.36 12.28 19.06
C TRP A 208 6.05 12.30 17.54
N ARG A 209 7.05 12.00 16.72
CA ARG A 209 6.89 11.91 15.27
C ARG A 209 6.48 10.53 14.80
N ARG A 210 6.66 9.50 15.63
CA ARG A 210 6.26 8.13 15.31
C ARG A 210 4.74 8.00 15.23
N ASP A 211 4.29 6.91 14.65
CA ASP A 211 2.87 6.66 14.40
C ASP A 211 2.15 6.08 15.64
N PHE A 212 2.57 4.91 16.07
CA PHE A 212 1.88 4.15 17.12
C PHE A 212 2.77 3.94 18.35
N THR A 213 2.15 3.99 19.54
CA THR A 213 2.82 3.76 20.82
C THR A 213 3.60 2.45 20.83
N ALA A 214 3.03 1.38 20.29
CA ALA A 214 3.65 0.07 20.18
C ALA A 214 4.93 0.04 19.32
N ASN A 215 5.19 1.07 18.49
CA ASN A 215 6.39 1.21 17.66
C ASN A 215 7.33 2.32 18.17
N ALA A 216 7.07 2.89 19.35
CA ALA A 216 7.82 4.03 19.89
C ALA A 216 8.58 3.66 21.17
N LEU A 217 9.07 2.45 21.21
CA LEU A 217 9.95 1.95 22.28
C LEU A 217 11.40 1.95 21.79
N TYR A 218 12.31 2.33 22.69
CA TYR A 218 13.74 2.45 22.43
C TYR A 218 14.52 1.51 23.35
N TYR A 219 15.15 0.48 22.80
CA TYR A 219 15.98 -0.45 23.57
C TYR A 219 17.42 0.00 23.57
N ASN A 220 17.95 0.36 24.74
CA ASN A 220 19.31 0.83 24.92
C ASN A 220 20.28 -0.34 25.09
N ILE A 221 21.29 -0.42 24.21
CA ILE A 221 22.30 -1.48 24.28
C ILE A 221 23.35 -1.24 25.38
N ALA A 222 23.44 0.00 25.91
CA ALA A 222 24.47 0.35 26.89
C ALA A 222 24.21 -0.26 28.26
N ASP A 223 22.94 -0.26 28.70
CA ASP A 223 22.48 -0.75 30.00
C ASP A 223 21.33 -1.78 29.88
N PHE A 224 20.93 -2.11 28.65
CA PHE A 224 19.84 -3.03 28.34
C PHE A 224 18.47 -2.59 28.85
N SER A 225 18.29 -1.30 29.10
CA SER A 225 17.01 -0.71 29.48
C SER A 225 16.10 -0.49 28.27
N LEU A 226 14.80 -0.42 28.53
CA LEU A 226 13.78 -0.06 27.55
C LEU A 226 13.21 1.30 27.92
N TRP A 227 13.28 2.26 27.00
CA TRP A 227 12.78 3.61 27.20
C TRP A 227 11.40 3.74 26.58
N ASP A 228 10.41 4.10 27.39
CA ASP A 228 9.01 4.27 27.00
C ASP A 228 8.52 5.66 27.40
N TYR A 229 8.22 6.48 26.40
CA TYR A 229 7.74 7.85 26.57
C TYR A 229 6.22 7.98 26.49
N VAL A 230 5.54 7.00 25.89
CA VAL A 230 4.14 7.12 25.43
C VAL A 230 3.24 5.97 25.87
N GLY A 231 3.74 5.08 26.74
CA GLY A 231 2.99 3.93 27.24
C GLY A 231 2.94 2.73 26.28
N GLY A 232 3.91 2.64 25.37
CA GLY A 232 3.96 1.59 24.37
C GLY A 232 4.09 0.18 24.93
N ALA A 233 4.81 0.00 26.03
CA ALA A 233 4.96 -1.30 26.69
C ALA A 233 3.63 -1.82 27.25
N GLU A 234 2.82 -0.94 27.84
CA GLU A 234 1.49 -1.28 28.37
C GLU A 234 0.51 -1.58 27.23
N ASP A 235 0.56 -0.81 26.13
CA ASP A 235 -0.28 -1.01 24.96
C ASP A 235 0.05 -2.35 24.26
N ILE A 236 1.33 -2.75 24.19
CA ILE A 236 1.74 -4.06 23.68
C ILE A 236 1.20 -5.19 24.58
N ALA A 237 1.35 -5.05 25.91
CA ALA A 237 0.84 -6.05 26.86
C ALA A 237 -0.68 -6.18 26.77
N ALA A 238 -1.40 -5.07 26.58
CA ALA A 238 -2.85 -5.04 26.40
C ALA A 238 -3.30 -5.41 24.97
N ARG A 239 -2.38 -5.69 24.04
CA ARG A 239 -2.65 -5.90 22.60
C ARG A 239 -3.48 -4.76 21.99
N ARG A 240 -3.16 -3.54 22.35
CA ARG A 240 -3.85 -2.33 21.91
C ARG A 240 -2.97 -1.56 20.92
N LEU A 241 -3.57 -1.09 19.83
CA LEU A 241 -2.92 -0.23 18.83
C LEU A 241 -3.42 1.21 19.00
N LYS A 242 -2.57 2.07 19.54
CA LYS A 242 -2.88 3.47 19.84
C LYS A 242 -1.97 4.41 19.06
N LEU A 243 -2.56 5.43 18.43
CA LEU A 243 -1.82 6.48 17.73
C LEU A 243 -1.20 7.45 18.74
N ILE A 244 0.02 7.91 18.50
CA ILE A 244 0.70 8.89 19.35
C ILE A 244 0.16 10.30 19.07
N GLY A 245 -0.17 11.05 20.10
CA GLY A 245 -0.75 12.38 20.02
C GLY A 245 -2.26 12.36 19.78
N ASP A 246 -2.81 13.48 19.30
CA ASP A 246 -4.23 13.59 18.97
C ASP A 246 -4.54 12.91 17.63
N PRO A 247 -5.35 11.83 17.59
CA PRO A 247 -5.57 11.07 16.36
C PRO A 247 -6.24 11.87 15.24
N ASP A 248 -7.09 12.84 15.54
CA ASP A 248 -7.71 13.68 14.50
C ASP A 248 -6.64 14.50 13.76
N THR A 249 -5.79 15.20 14.52
CA THR A 249 -4.66 15.97 13.99
C THR A 249 -3.71 15.07 13.21
N ARG A 250 -3.33 13.92 13.76
CA ARG A 250 -2.37 12.99 13.16
C ARG A 250 -2.84 12.38 11.83
N TYR A 251 -4.14 12.08 11.70
CA TYR A 251 -4.72 11.61 10.45
C TYR A 251 -4.86 12.72 9.40
N ARG A 252 -5.06 13.99 9.84
CA ARG A 252 -5.05 15.16 8.93
C ARG A 252 -3.65 15.46 8.40
N GLU A 253 -2.63 15.36 9.24
CA GLU A 253 -1.22 15.55 8.85
C GLU A 253 -0.77 14.51 7.81
N ASP A 254 -1.11 13.24 8.01
CA ASP A 254 -0.76 12.14 7.11
C ASP A 254 -1.86 11.08 7.07
N PRO A 255 -2.81 11.17 6.13
CA PRO A 255 -3.92 10.22 6.01
C PRO A 255 -3.49 8.76 5.76
N VAL A 256 -2.26 8.52 5.26
CA VAL A 256 -1.72 7.16 5.11
C VAL A 256 -1.65 6.41 6.45
N ARG A 257 -1.57 7.13 7.58
CA ARG A 257 -1.61 6.53 8.92
C ARG A 257 -2.88 5.70 9.16
N MET A 258 -4.02 6.01 8.48
CA MET A 258 -5.23 5.20 8.54
C MET A 258 -5.02 3.80 7.92
N LEU A 259 -4.34 3.73 6.77
CA LEU A 259 -3.98 2.44 6.15
C LEU A 259 -2.92 1.69 6.97
N ARG A 260 -1.98 2.41 7.57
CA ARG A 260 -0.99 1.82 8.49
C ARG A 260 -1.66 1.26 9.74
N ALA A 261 -2.68 1.95 10.31
CA ALA A 261 -3.50 1.44 11.40
C ALA A 261 -4.17 0.12 11.01
N ALA A 262 -4.86 0.07 9.88
CA ALA A 262 -5.49 -1.15 9.37
C ALA A 262 -4.47 -2.28 9.14
N ARG A 263 -3.30 -1.96 8.62
CA ARG A 263 -2.22 -2.94 8.38
C ARG A 263 -1.67 -3.51 9.69
N PHE A 264 -1.43 -2.69 10.70
CA PHE A 264 -0.95 -3.16 11.99
C PHE A 264 -2.03 -3.91 12.76
N GLU A 265 -3.29 -3.46 12.72
CA GLU A 265 -4.44 -4.21 13.25
C GLU A 265 -4.50 -5.62 12.64
N ALA A 266 -4.39 -5.73 11.32
CA ALA A 266 -4.38 -7.01 10.62
C ALA A 266 -3.14 -7.88 10.93
N LYS A 267 -1.93 -7.26 10.96
CA LYS A 267 -0.66 -7.97 11.16
C LYS A 267 -0.51 -8.48 12.59
N LEU A 268 -0.83 -7.64 13.57
CA LEU A 268 -0.59 -7.92 14.98
C LEU A 268 -1.76 -8.62 15.66
N GLY A 269 -2.97 -8.49 15.12
CA GLY A 269 -4.20 -8.91 15.79
C GLY A 269 -4.46 -8.10 17.06
N PHE A 270 -4.01 -6.84 17.09
CA PHE A 270 -4.27 -5.89 18.17
C PHE A 270 -5.58 -5.17 17.90
N ASP A 271 -6.29 -4.82 18.96
CA ASP A 271 -7.48 -3.97 18.86
C ASP A 271 -7.08 -2.52 18.71
N LEU A 272 -7.71 -1.82 17.78
CA LEU A 272 -7.50 -0.38 17.62
C LEU A 272 -8.15 0.37 18.78
N ASP A 273 -7.37 1.20 19.47
CA ASP A 273 -7.87 2.05 20.55
C ASP A 273 -9.09 2.88 20.11
N PRO A 274 -10.18 2.98 20.89
CA PRO A 274 -11.40 3.68 20.47
C PRO A 274 -11.17 5.15 20.06
N ALA A 275 -10.30 5.88 20.75
CA ALA A 275 -9.96 7.26 20.40
C ALA A 275 -9.17 7.34 19.08
N THR A 276 -8.45 6.27 18.70
CA THR A 276 -7.76 6.14 17.41
C THR A 276 -8.72 5.72 16.31
N ALA A 277 -9.73 4.89 16.61
CA ALA A 277 -10.66 4.33 15.64
C ALA A 277 -11.71 5.34 15.15
N GLU A 278 -12.28 6.15 16.03
CA GLU A 278 -13.36 7.10 15.68
C GLU A 278 -12.96 8.11 14.60
N PRO A 279 -11.82 8.85 14.74
CA PRO A 279 -11.42 9.78 13.70
C PRO A 279 -11.05 9.09 12.38
N LEU A 280 -10.57 7.86 12.39
CA LEU A 280 -10.27 7.08 11.19
C LEU A 280 -11.53 6.91 10.33
N GLU A 281 -12.65 6.51 10.92
CA GLU A 281 -13.91 6.30 10.20
C GLU A 281 -14.45 7.60 9.60
N ARG A 282 -14.32 8.71 10.31
CA ARG A 282 -14.77 10.03 9.88
C ARG A 282 -13.87 10.64 8.80
N LEU A 283 -12.56 10.43 8.89
CA LEU A 283 -11.57 11.06 8.03
C LEU A 283 -11.12 10.19 6.84
N ARG A 284 -11.63 8.96 6.69
CA ARG A 284 -11.21 8.01 5.63
C ARG A 284 -11.24 8.60 4.21
N GLY A 285 -12.17 9.54 3.93
CA GLY A 285 -12.24 10.23 2.64
C GLY A 285 -11.00 11.04 2.29
N ARG A 286 -10.21 11.45 3.30
CA ARG A 286 -8.93 12.15 3.08
C ARG A 286 -7.83 11.30 2.49
N LEU A 287 -8.03 10.00 2.32
CA LEU A 287 -7.11 9.17 1.52
C LEU A 287 -7.00 9.67 0.07
N ALA A 288 -8.01 10.37 -0.44
CA ALA A 288 -7.96 11.02 -1.75
C ALA A 288 -6.91 12.15 -1.84
N ASP A 289 -6.51 12.74 -0.70
CA ASP A 289 -5.49 13.80 -0.63
C ASP A 289 -4.06 13.22 -0.70
N VAL A 290 -3.90 11.89 -0.63
CA VAL A 290 -2.59 11.22 -0.61
C VAL A 290 -2.12 10.95 -2.05
N PRO A 291 -0.83 11.17 -2.39
CA PRO A 291 -0.31 10.80 -3.69
C PRO A 291 -0.55 9.33 -4.01
N PRO A 292 -1.07 8.99 -5.20
CA PRO A 292 -1.38 7.61 -5.59
C PRO A 292 -0.19 6.64 -5.52
N ALA A 293 1.05 7.15 -5.66
CA ALA A 293 2.26 6.34 -5.50
C ALA A 293 2.45 5.84 -4.06
N ARG A 294 2.20 6.68 -3.05
CA ARG A 294 2.25 6.27 -1.63
C ARG A 294 1.15 5.27 -1.29
N LEU A 295 -0.05 5.43 -1.88
CA LEU A 295 -1.15 4.48 -1.71
C LEU A 295 -0.83 3.13 -2.36
N PHE A 296 -0.10 3.13 -3.49
CA PHE A 296 0.38 1.90 -4.11
C PHE A 296 1.35 1.15 -3.17
N ASP A 297 2.36 1.82 -2.62
CA ASP A 297 3.33 1.21 -1.72
C ASP A 297 2.66 0.61 -0.47
N GLU A 298 1.70 1.34 0.12
CA GLU A 298 0.99 0.83 1.28
C GLU A 298 0.02 -0.30 0.92
N THR A 299 -0.58 -0.29 -0.29
CA THR A 299 -1.38 -1.41 -0.81
C THR A 299 -0.54 -2.68 -0.93
N LEU A 300 0.69 -2.59 -1.42
CA LEU A 300 1.58 -3.76 -1.47
C LEU A 300 1.91 -4.28 -0.06
N LYS A 301 2.17 -3.39 0.90
CA LYS A 301 2.42 -3.77 2.30
C LYS A 301 1.21 -4.42 2.97
N LEU A 302 -0.01 -3.97 2.64
CA LEU A 302 -1.26 -4.55 3.15
C LEU A 302 -1.46 -5.99 2.67
N PHE A 303 -1.18 -6.27 1.39
CA PHE A 303 -1.60 -7.51 0.76
C PHE A 303 -0.46 -8.50 0.45
N LEU A 304 0.81 -8.08 0.44
CA LEU A 304 1.93 -8.94 0.06
C LEU A 304 2.90 -9.26 1.22
N ASN A 305 2.53 -8.96 2.47
CA ASN A 305 3.35 -9.24 3.64
C ASN A 305 2.87 -10.45 4.48
N GLY A 306 2.04 -11.31 3.90
CA GLY A 306 1.60 -12.55 4.55
C GLY A 306 0.38 -12.41 5.47
N GLY A 307 -0.35 -11.31 5.38
CA GLY A 307 -1.59 -11.02 6.12
C GLY A 307 -2.69 -10.42 5.24
N GLY A 308 -2.69 -10.72 3.94
CA GLY A 308 -3.58 -10.11 2.96
C GLY A 308 -5.07 -10.36 3.22
N VAL A 309 -5.44 -11.57 3.66
CA VAL A 309 -6.84 -11.88 4.01
C VAL A 309 -7.32 -11.02 5.17
N ARG A 310 -6.55 -10.95 6.26
CA ARG A 310 -6.89 -10.11 7.42
C ARG A 310 -6.90 -8.63 7.07
N SER A 311 -5.97 -8.18 6.21
CA SER A 311 -5.95 -6.81 5.72
C SER A 311 -7.23 -6.45 4.96
N LEU A 312 -7.74 -7.35 4.10
CA LEU A 312 -9.02 -7.16 3.40
C LEU A 312 -10.20 -7.04 4.38
N GLU A 313 -10.26 -7.92 5.39
CA GLU A 313 -11.30 -7.89 6.42
C GLU A 313 -11.30 -6.57 7.20
N VAL A 314 -10.12 -6.11 7.65
CA VAL A 314 -9.98 -4.86 8.38
C VAL A 314 -10.33 -3.65 7.50
N LEU A 315 -9.83 -3.61 6.26
CA LEU A 315 -10.14 -2.53 5.31
C LEU A 315 -11.65 -2.41 5.05
N ARG A 316 -12.35 -3.52 4.89
CA ARG A 316 -13.82 -3.51 4.71
C ARG A 316 -14.53 -3.07 5.99
N ARG A 317 -14.19 -3.66 7.13
CA ARG A 317 -14.80 -3.32 8.42
C ARG A 317 -14.65 -1.83 8.77
N ARG A 318 -13.51 -1.21 8.41
CA ARG A 318 -13.22 0.20 8.65
C ARG A 318 -13.68 1.12 7.51
N GLY A 319 -14.26 0.58 6.44
CA GLY A 319 -14.67 1.34 5.25
C GLY A 319 -13.52 1.97 4.46
N LEU A 320 -12.28 1.49 4.70
CA LEU A 320 -11.08 1.98 4.02
C LEU A 320 -10.93 1.40 2.61
N LEU A 321 -11.51 0.22 2.33
CA LEU A 321 -11.50 -0.35 0.99
C LEU A 321 -12.23 0.54 0.00
N ALA A 322 -13.39 1.08 0.39
CA ALA A 322 -14.16 2.03 -0.41
C ALA A 322 -13.38 3.31 -0.74
N ALA A 323 -12.55 3.80 0.19
CA ALA A 323 -11.71 4.97 -0.03
C ALA A 323 -10.47 4.66 -0.89
N LEU A 324 -9.87 3.47 -0.74
CA LEU A 324 -8.65 3.05 -1.44
C LEU A 324 -8.93 2.55 -2.86
N LEU A 325 -9.93 1.69 -3.03
CA LEU A 325 -10.31 1.03 -4.29
C LEU A 325 -11.84 1.00 -4.44
N PRO A 326 -12.50 2.13 -4.72
CA PRO A 326 -13.97 2.25 -4.72
C PRO A 326 -14.67 1.26 -5.65
N SER A 327 -14.11 1.00 -6.83
CA SER A 327 -14.69 0.08 -7.81
C SER A 327 -14.65 -1.38 -7.36
N VAL A 328 -13.65 -1.75 -6.55
CA VAL A 328 -13.52 -3.09 -5.96
C VAL A 328 -14.56 -3.27 -4.87
N ASP A 329 -14.61 -2.33 -3.94
CA ASP A 329 -15.57 -2.35 -2.83
C ASP A 329 -17.02 -2.40 -3.33
N ALA A 330 -17.38 -1.50 -4.23
CA ALA A 330 -18.72 -1.47 -4.85
C ALA A 330 -19.08 -2.76 -5.59
N TYR A 331 -18.11 -3.48 -6.16
CA TYR A 331 -18.37 -4.76 -6.80
C TYR A 331 -18.60 -5.86 -5.75
N LEU A 332 -17.79 -5.91 -4.70
CA LEU A 332 -17.94 -6.89 -3.62
C LEU A 332 -19.29 -6.77 -2.89
N GLU A 333 -19.80 -5.54 -2.74
CA GLU A 333 -21.12 -5.27 -2.15
C GLU A 333 -22.30 -5.53 -3.12
N SER A 334 -22.04 -5.78 -4.41
CA SER A 334 -23.08 -6.06 -5.40
C SER A 334 -23.61 -7.51 -5.28
N ASN A 335 -24.78 -7.77 -5.88
CA ASN A 335 -25.39 -9.11 -5.96
C ASN A 335 -24.48 -10.18 -6.61
N ARG A 336 -23.43 -9.75 -7.31
CA ARG A 336 -22.44 -10.60 -7.99
C ARG A 336 -21.12 -10.70 -7.23
N GLY A 337 -21.01 -10.01 -6.10
CA GLY A 337 -19.77 -9.89 -5.32
C GLY A 337 -19.31 -11.21 -4.71
N ALA A 338 -20.22 -12.07 -4.28
CA ALA A 338 -19.90 -13.27 -3.49
C ALA A 338 -18.89 -14.23 -4.15
N ALA A 339 -19.01 -14.47 -5.46
CA ALA A 339 -18.07 -15.33 -6.18
C ALA A 339 -16.70 -14.66 -6.37
N ALA A 340 -16.68 -13.35 -6.66
CA ALA A 340 -15.44 -12.57 -6.74
C ALA A 340 -14.76 -12.43 -5.39
N GLU A 341 -15.51 -12.26 -4.31
CA GLU A 341 -14.98 -12.26 -2.93
C GLU A 341 -14.32 -13.60 -2.59
N LYS A 342 -14.99 -14.72 -2.91
CA LYS A 342 -14.43 -16.06 -2.73
C LYS A 342 -13.13 -16.26 -3.51
N LEU A 343 -13.06 -15.75 -4.75
CA LEU A 343 -11.84 -15.75 -5.57
C LEU A 343 -10.75 -14.90 -4.90
N LEU A 344 -11.07 -13.68 -4.51
CA LEU A 344 -10.13 -12.73 -3.90
C LEU A 344 -9.57 -13.28 -2.58
N VAL A 345 -10.43 -13.74 -1.67
CA VAL A 345 -10.02 -14.30 -0.37
C VAL A 345 -9.11 -15.53 -0.56
N ARG A 346 -9.47 -16.45 -1.47
CA ARG A 346 -8.62 -17.62 -1.77
C ARG A 346 -7.28 -17.22 -2.40
N GLY A 347 -7.30 -16.27 -3.34
CA GLY A 347 -6.10 -15.75 -3.97
C GLY A 347 -5.16 -15.08 -2.97
N LEU A 348 -5.70 -14.29 -2.04
CA LEU A 348 -4.94 -13.69 -0.94
C LEU A 348 -4.41 -14.76 0.04
N ALA A 349 -5.21 -15.75 0.40
CA ALA A 349 -4.76 -16.86 1.27
C ALA A 349 -3.59 -17.64 0.65
N ASN A 350 -3.66 -17.92 -0.67
CA ASN A 350 -2.55 -18.53 -1.40
C ASN A 350 -1.31 -17.62 -1.44
N THR A 351 -1.51 -16.31 -1.58
CA THR A 351 -0.43 -15.31 -1.52
C THR A 351 0.21 -15.28 -0.13
N ASP A 352 -0.59 -15.24 0.93
CA ASP A 352 -0.12 -15.28 2.32
C ASP A 352 0.68 -16.56 2.60
N GLN A 353 0.24 -17.71 2.09
CA GLN A 353 0.98 -18.96 2.22
C GLN A 353 2.32 -18.92 1.46
N ARG A 354 2.33 -18.38 0.24
CA ARG A 354 3.58 -18.23 -0.52
C ARG A 354 4.60 -17.32 0.18
N VAL A 355 4.14 -16.23 0.79
CA VAL A 355 5.00 -15.34 1.59
C VAL A 355 5.58 -16.08 2.79
N ARG A 356 4.77 -16.86 3.51
CA ARG A 356 5.26 -17.70 4.63
C ARG A 356 6.30 -18.74 4.18
N ASP A 357 6.11 -19.32 2.99
CA ASP A 357 7.03 -20.28 2.38
C ASP A 357 8.29 -19.61 1.76
N GLY A 358 8.47 -18.30 1.89
CA GLY A 358 9.58 -17.56 1.26
C GLY A 358 9.51 -17.51 -0.27
N LYS A 359 8.36 -17.80 -0.88
CA LYS A 359 8.17 -17.81 -2.33
C LYS A 359 7.81 -16.43 -2.84
N ALA A 360 8.32 -16.07 -4.02
CA ALA A 360 8.04 -14.80 -4.66
C ALA A 360 6.54 -14.62 -4.97
N VAL A 361 6.04 -13.42 -4.72
CA VAL A 361 4.71 -12.95 -5.10
C VAL A 361 4.84 -11.72 -5.98
N THR A 362 3.89 -11.47 -6.87
CA THR A 362 3.98 -10.38 -7.83
C THR A 362 2.81 -9.40 -7.70
N PRO A 363 3.07 -8.08 -7.73
CA PRO A 363 2.00 -7.09 -7.73
C PRO A 363 1.01 -7.26 -8.90
N SER A 364 1.47 -7.73 -10.07
CA SER A 364 0.57 -8.03 -11.21
C SER A 364 -0.54 -9.02 -10.86
N PHE A 365 -0.21 -10.07 -10.10
CA PHE A 365 -1.20 -11.07 -9.68
C PHE A 365 -2.12 -10.51 -8.59
N LEU A 366 -1.59 -9.75 -7.64
CA LEU A 366 -2.41 -9.06 -6.64
C LEU A 366 -3.47 -8.18 -7.31
N PHE A 367 -3.07 -7.32 -8.26
CA PHE A 367 -4.02 -6.44 -8.95
C PHE A 367 -4.97 -7.21 -9.86
N ALA A 368 -4.57 -8.37 -10.41
CA ALA A 368 -5.48 -9.26 -11.13
C ALA A 368 -6.58 -9.83 -10.21
N LEU A 369 -6.27 -10.12 -8.95
CA LEU A 369 -7.24 -10.55 -7.94
C LEU A 369 -8.16 -9.40 -7.52
N LEU A 370 -7.59 -8.25 -7.14
CA LEU A 370 -8.35 -7.08 -6.66
C LEU A 370 -9.29 -6.54 -7.74
N LEU A 371 -8.81 -6.40 -8.97
CA LEU A 371 -9.59 -5.85 -10.08
C LEU A 371 -10.44 -6.88 -10.84
N TYR A 372 -10.44 -8.16 -10.40
CA TYR A 372 -11.22 -9.20 -11.07
C TYR A 372 -12.69 -8.83 -11.24
N GLY A 373 -13.34 -8.43 -10.16
CA GLY A 373 -14.75 -8.06 -10.18
C GLY A 373 -15.07 -6.85 -11.08
N PRO A 374 -14.40 -5.71 -10.93
CA PRO A 374 -14.52 -4.58 -11.85
C PRO A 374 -14.30 -4.95 -13.33
N ILE A 375 -13.29 -5.77 -13.65
CA ILE A 375 -13.02 -6.24 -15.02
C ILE A 375 -14.17 -7.13 -15.51
N ALA A 376 -14.62 -8.10 -14.72
CA ALA A 376 -15.74 -8.96 -15.07
C ALA A 376 -17.01 -8.16 -15.39
N ARG A 377 -17.36 -7.17 -14.57
CA ARG A 377 -18.49 -6.27 -14.82
C ARG A 377 -18.37 -5.53 -16.16
N LEU A 378 -17.16 -5.09 -16.52
CA LEU A 378 -16.93 -4.37 -17.76
C LEU A 378 -17.01 -5.30 -18.98
N ILE A 379 -16.58 -6.57 -18.86
CA ILE A 379 -16.73 -7.59 -19.89
C ILE A 379 -18.22 -7.91 -20.09
N GLU A 380 -18.96 -8.12 -19.02
CA GLU A 380 -20.39 -8.43 -19.03
C GLU A 380 -21.28 -7.27 -19.53
N ALA A 381 -20.78 -6.05 -19.53
CA ALA A 381 -21.44 -4.90 -20.16
C ALA A 381 -21.37 -4.92 -21.70
N ALA A 382 -20.51 -5.75 -22.29
CA ALA A 382 -20.47 -5.99 -23.73
C ALA A 382 -21.49 -7.07 -24.13
N PRO A 383 -21.89 -7.16 -25.42
CA PRO A 383 -22.72 -8.25 -25.91
C PRO A 383 -22.14 -9.63 -25.58
N PRO A 384 -22.96 -10.64 -25.20
CA PRO A 384 -22.49 -11.95 -24.72
C PRO A 384 -21.54 -12.67 -25.68
N GLU A 385 -21.73 -12.53 -27.00
CA GLU A 385 -20.88 -13.10 -28.05
C GLU A 385 -19.46 -12.54 -28.05
N ARG A 386 -19.22 -11.41 -27.36
CA ARG A 386 -17.92 -10.76 -27.25
C ARG A 386 -17.20 -11.00 -25.92
N TRP A 387 -17.79 -11.69 -24.96
CA TRP A 387 -17.18 -11.90 -23.64
C TRP A 387 -15.85 -12.67 -23.68
N HIS A 388 -15.68 -13.52 -24.69
CA HIS A 388 -14.42 -14.25 -24.92
C HIS A 388 -13.50 -13.59 -25.96
N ASP A 389 -13.90 -12.42 -26.48
CA ASP A 389 -13.06 -11.66 -27.40
C ASP A 389 -11.92 -10.97 -26.65
N VAL A 390 -10.69 -11.24 -27.07
CA VAL A 390 -9.48 -10.71 -26.43
C VAL A 390 -9.46 -9.17 -26.44
N ALA A 391 -9.97 -8.53 -27.50
CA ALA A 391 -10.03 -7.06 -27.57
C ALA A 391 -10.98 -6.48 -26.51
N THR A 392 -12.15 -7.10 -26.31
CA THR A 392 -13.12 -6.73 -25.29
C THR A 392 -12.53 -6.89 -23.89
N ILE A 393 -11.83 -8.00 -23.64
CA ILE A 393 -11.18 -8.28 -22.34
C ILE A 393 -10.07 -7.24 -22.07
N LEU A 394 -9.24 -6.93 -23.06
CA LEU A 394 -8.15 -5.96 -22.91
C LEU A 394 -8.70 -4.54 -22.66
N ASP A 395 -9.76 -4.12 -23.36
CA ASP A 395 -10.43 -2.84 -23.10
C ASP A 395 -10.97 -2.78 -21.66
N ALA A 396 -11.61 -3.85 -21.19
CA ALA A 396 -12.10 -3.95 -19.82
C ALA A 396 -10.96 -3.84 -18.79
N CYS A 397 -9.83 -4.51 -19.02
CA CYS A 397 -8.64 -4.40 -18.18
C CYS A 397 -8.12 -2.96 -18.14
N ASP A 398 -7.99 -2.32 -19.30
CA ASP A 398 -7.48 -0.94 -19.40
C ASP A 398 -8.40 0.07 -18.70
N ARG A 399 -9.70 -0.10 -18.81
CA ARG A 399 -10.69 0.74 -18.14
C ARG A 399 -10.67 0.54 -16.62
N ALA A 400 -10.62 -0.70 -16.16
CA ALA A 400 -10.54 -0.99 -14.72
C ALA A 400 -9.25 -0.47 -14.10
N VAL A 401 -8.11 -0.62 -14.80
CA VAL A 401 -6.82 -0.08 -14.34
C VAL A 401 -6.85 1.45 -14.32
N ARG A 402 -7.35 2.12 -15.37
CA ARG A 402 -7.48 3.59 -15.36
C ARG A 402 -8.35 4.09 -14.22
N GLU A 403 -9.44 3.40 -13.89
CA GLU A 403 -10.29 3.78 -12.76
C GLU A 403 -9.56 3.61 -11.42
N ALA A 404 -8.85 2.50 -11.22
CA ALA A 404 -8.06 2.27 -10.01
C ALA A 404 -6.92 3.28 -9.87
N GLN A 405 -6.31 3.73 -10.98
CA GLN A 405 -5.20 4.69 -10.99
C GLN A 405 -5.58 6.10 -10.53
N LYS A 406 -6.87 6.42 -10.44
CA LYS A 406 -7.32 7.67 -9.81
C LYS A 406 -7.00 7.70 -8.31
N HIS A 407 -6.80 6.54 -7.70
CA HIS A 407 -6.53 6.37 -6.26
C HIS A 407 -5.17 5.72 -6.01
N VAL A 408 -4.83 4.63 -6.70
CA VAL A 408 -3.61 3.84 -6.48
C VAL A 408 -2.82 3.76 -7.78
N LEU A 409 -1.63 4.37 -7.81
CA LEU A 409 -0.76 4.34 -9.01
C LEU A 409 -0.27 2.91 -9.27
N ILE A 410 -0.81 2.27 -10.31
CA ILE A 410 -0.36 0.94 -10.74
C ILE A 410 0.68 1.12 -11.85
N PRO A 411 1.99 0.87 -11.61
CA PRO A 411 3.01 0.99 -12.64
C PRO A 411 2.73 0.11 -13.86
N ARG A 412 3.06 0.62 -15.06
CA ARG A 412 2.78 -0.06 -16.34
C ARG A 412 3.28 -1.51 -16.40
N ARG A 413 4.45 -1.79 -15.83
CA ARG A 413 5.02 -3.15 -15.73
C ARG A 413 4.09 -4.15 -15.05
N PHE A 414 3.26 -3.72 -14.10
CA PHE A 414 2.33 -4.58 -13.38
C PHE A 414 0.96 -4.67 -14.08
N SER A 415 0.48 -3.57 -14.65
CA SER A 415 -0.77 -3.57 -15.42
C SER A 415 -0.65 -4.39 -16.72
N LEU A 416 0.52 -4.41 -17.39
CA LEU A 416 0.77 -5.28 -18.52
C LEU A 416 0.69 -6.76 -18.14
N GLY A 417 1.29 -7.17 -17.02
CA GLY A 417 1.20 -8.55 -16.54
C GLY A 417 -0.23 -8.97 -16.21
N LEU A 418 -1.05 -8.08 -15.64
CA LEU A 418 -2.48 -8.29 -15.41
C LEU A 418 -3.21 -8.52 -16.75
N ARG A 419 -3.01 -7.65 -17.74
CA ARG A 419 -3.62 -7.77 -19.08
C ARG A 419 -3.30 -9.09 -19.76
N GLU A 420 -2.03 -9.52 -19.72
CA GLU A 420 -1.59 -10.81 -20.29
C GLU A 420 -2.29 -11.99 -19.62
N MET A 421 -2.44 -11.98 -18.28
CA MET A 421 -3.17 -13.04 -17.57
C MET A 421 -4.64 -13.14 -17.98
N PHE A 422 -5.33 -12.00 -18.12
CA PHE A 422 -6.72 -11.97 -18.57
C PHE A 422 -6.86 -12.34 -20.06
N ALA A 423 -5.96 -11.90 -20.93
CA ALA A 423 -5.96 -12.25 -22.35
C ALA A 423 -5.76 -13.75 -22.62
N LEU A 424 -5.13 -14.46 -21.68
CA LEU A 424 -4.96 -15.92 -21.76
C LEU A 424 -6.22 -16.70 -21.33
N GLN A 425 -7.15 -16.11 -20.53
CA GLN A 425 -8.29 -16.84 -20.00
C GLN A 425 -9.14 -17.54 -21.08
N PRO A 426 -9.54 -16.89 -22.20
CA PRO A 426 -10.31 -17.58 -23.24
C PRO A 426 -9.59 -18.78 -23.86
N ARG A 427 -8.25 -18.73 -23.94
CA ARG A 427 -7.46 -19.85 -24.46
C ARG A 427 -7.31 -20.97 -23.44
N LEU A 428 -7.34 -20.64 -22.16
CA LEU A 428 -7.33 -21.61 -21.07
C LEU A 428 -8.70 -22.29 -20.92
N GLU A 429 -9.80 -21.56 -21.11
CA GLU A 429 -11.16 -22.11 -21.06
C GLU A 429 -11.50 -22.95 -22.30
N HIS A 430 -10.96 -22.57 -23.46
CA HIS A 430 -11.21 -23.24 -24.75
C HIS A 430 -9.89 -23.65 -25.42
N PRO A 431 -9.14 -24.62 -24.84
CA PRO A 431 -7.90 -25.11 -25.42
C PRO A 431 -8.19 -25.78 -26.78
N ARG A 432 -7.27 -25.66 -27.75
CA ARG A 432 -7.42 -26.19 -29.09
C ARG A 432 -6.16 -26.95 -29.52
N GLY A 433 -6.20 -28.26 -29.54
CA GLY A 433 -5.17 -29.15 -30.03
C GLY A 433 -3.74 -28.67 -29.70
N ARG A 434 -2.83 -28.75 -30.66
CA ARG A 434 -1.42 -28.33 -30.48
C ARG A 434 -1.23 -26.85 -30.14
N ARG A 435 -2.26 -26.00 -30.31
CA ARG A 435 -2.16 -24.58 -29.85
C ARG A 435 -2.10 -24.45 -28.32
N ALA A 436 -2.58 -25.45 -27.58
CA ALA A 436 -2.46 -25.50 -26.14
C ALA A 436 -0.99 -25.52 -25.67
N LEU A 437 -0.08 -26.13 -26.42
CA LEU A 437 1.37 -26.12 -26.11
C LEU A 437 1.95 -24.71 -26.13
N ARG A 438 1.53 -23.85 -27.06
CA ARG A 438 1.97 -22.44 -27.10
C ARG A 438 1.46 -21.65 -25.91
N VAL A 439 0.30 -22.02 -25.35
CA VAL A 439 -0.23 -21.41 -24.12
C VAL A 439 0.61 -21.86 -22.93
N LEU A 440 1.00 -23.14 -22.87
CA LEU A 440 1.85 -23.72 -21.82
C LEU A 440 3.25 -23.07 -21.79
N GLU A 441 3.80 -22.73 -22.96
CA GLU A 441 5.11 -22.07 -23.10
C GLU A 441 5.09 -20.56 -22.83
N HIS A 442 3.90 -19.97 -22.65
CA HIS A 442 3.78 -18.53 -22.46
C HIS A 442 4.37 -18.09 -21.11
N PRO A 443 5.20 -17.02 -21.05
CA PRO A 443 5.84 -16.59 -19.79
C PRO A 443 4.88 -16.31 -18.62
N ARG A 444 3.62 -15.94 -18.95
CA ARG A 444 2.56 -15.70 -17.95
C ARG A 444 1.62 -16.89 -17.76
N PHE A 445 1.91 -18.03 -18.37
CA PHE A 445 1.06 -19.21 -18.25
C PHE A 445 0.77 -19.57 -16.80
N ARG A 446 1.80 -19.67 -15.97
CA ARG A 446 1.64 -20.07 -14.56
C ARG A 446 0.66 -19.16 -13.82
N ALA A 447 0.82 -17.85 -13.93
CA ALA A 447 -0.07 -16.89 -13.25
C ALA A 447 -1.50 -16.91 -13.84
N ALA A 448 -1.64 -17.04 -15.16
CA ALA A 448 -2.95 -17.14 -15.80
C ALA A 448 -3.67 -18.46 -15.43
N TYR A 449 -2.94 -19.56 -15.30
CA TYR A 449 -3.45 -20.84 -14.85
C TYR A 449 -3.87 -20.80 -13.37
N ASP A 450 -3.05 -20.18 -12.50
CA ASP A 450 -3.40 -19.98 -11.09
C ASP A 450 -4.70 -19.15 -10.96
N LEU A 451 -4.88 -18.13 -11.82
CA LEU A 451 -6.14 -17.37 -11.90
C LEU A 451 -7.32 -18.25 -12.37
N LEU A 452 -7.13 -19.12 -13.39
CA LEU A 452 -8.16 -20.07 -13.83
C LEU A 452 -8.57 -21.02 -12.70
N LEU A 453 -7.60 -21.57 -11.94
CA LEU A 453 -7.88 -22.43 -10.78
C LEU A 453 -8.75 -21.71 -9.75
N LEU A 454 -8.41 -20.48 -9.41
CA LEU A 454 -9.19 -19.67 -8.47
C LEU A 454 -10.60 -19.37 -8.98
N ARG A 455 -10.74 -19.08 -10.29
CA ARG A 455 -12.04 -18.88 -10.94
C ARG A 455 -12.90 -20.15 -10.88
N ALA A 456 -12.32 -21.30 -11.17
CA ALA A 456 -13.01 -22.59 -11.11
C ALA A 456 -13.48 -22.90 -9.68
N GLN A 457 -12.60 -22.72 -8.68
CA GLN A 457 -12.92 -22.92 -7.27
C GLN A 457 -13.98 -21.95 -6.74
N ALA A 458 -14.11 -20.77 -7.34
CA ALA A 458 -15.13 -19.79 -7.03
C ALA A 458 -16.45 -20.01 -7.80
N GLY A 459 -16.49 -20.98 -8.74
CA GLY A 459 -17.65 -21.24 -9.60
C GLY A 459 -17.76 -20.28 -10.80
N LEU A 460 -16.67 -19.60 -11.15
CA LEU A 460 -16.59 -18.61 -12.23
C LEU A 460 -15.97 -19.18 -13.53
N ALA A 461 -15.57 -20.43 -13.51
CA ALA A 461 -15.06 -21.18 -14.67
C ALA A 461 -15.29 -22.67 -14.48
N LEU A 462 -15.21 -23.46 -15.55
CA LEU A 462 -15.40 -24.91 -15.50
C LEU A 462 -14.22 -25.60 -14.81
N GLN A 463 -14.51 -26.38 -13.76
CA GLN A 463 -13.49 -27.14 -13.03
C GLN A 463 -12.75 -28.13 -13.93
N GLU A 464 -13.45 -28.76 -14.87
CA GLU A 464 -12.87 -29.71 -15.83
C GLU A 464 -11.73 -29.11 -16.66
N ARG A 465 -11.79 -27.81 -17.00
CA ARG A 465 -10.74 -27.11 -17.73
C ARG A 465 -9.51 -26.88 -16.88
N ALA A 466 -9.71 -26.52 -15.62
CA ALA A 466 -8.63 -26.38 -14.66
C ALA A 466 -7.91 -27.73 -14.43
N ASP A 467 -8.69 -28.81 -14.25
CA ASP A 467 -8.18 -30.17 -14.06
C ASP A 467 -7.45 -30.69 -15.32
N TRP A 468 -7.97 -30.36 -16.50
CA TRP A 468 -7.31 -30.71 -17.77
C TRP A 468 -5.92 -30.07 -17.88
N TRP A 469 -5.78 -28.77 -17.56
CA TRP A 469 -4.49 -28.08 -17.56
C TRP A 469 -3.56 -28.63 -16.49
N THR A 470 -4.07 -29.01 -15.33
CA THR A 470 -3.30 -29.65 -14.24
C THR A 470 -2.67 -30.95 -14.76
N ARG A 471 -3.48 -31.82 -15.39
CA ARG A 471 -3.00 -33.09 -15.97
C ARG A 471 -2.00 -32.85 -17.09
N LEU A 472 -2.27 -31.93 -18.01
CA LEU A 472 -1.39 -31.63 -19.13
C LEU A 472 0.03 -31.23 -18.68
N GLN A 473 0.17 -30.49 -17.58
CA GLN A 473 1.47 -30.07 -17.06
C GLN A 473 2.31 -31.26 -16.57
N SER A 474 1.69 -32.25 -15.96
CA SER A 474 2.34 -33.42 -15.36
C SER A 474 2.39 -34.65 -16.27
N ALA A 475 1.63 -34.65 -17.41
CA ALA A 475 1.50 -35.78 -18.31
C ALA A 475 2.81 -36.12 -19.01
N ALA A 476 3.07 -37.45 -19.19
CA ALA A 476 4.15 -37.96 -20.00
C ALA A 476 3.96 -37.56 -21.49
N PRO A 477 5.01 -37.52 -22.33
CA PRO A 477 4.92 -37.05 -23.71
C PRO A 477 3.83 -37.74 -24.54
N ALA A 478 3.68 -39.06 -24.43
CA ALA A 478 2.68 -39.84 -25.14
C ALA A 478 1.25 -39.53 -24.66
N GLU A 479 1.04 -39.41 -23.36
CA GLU A 479 -0.25 -39.04 -22.78
C GLU A 479 -0.63 -37.60 -23.16
N ARG A 480 0.34 -36.70 -23.14
CA ARG A 480 0.16 -35.29 -23.55
C ARG A 480 -0.31 -35.21 -25.01
N GLU A 481 0.28 -36.01 -25.90
CA GLU A 481 -0.14 -36.06 -27.30
C GLU A 481 -1.58 -36.59 -27.45
N GLN A 482 -1.94 -37.63 -26.71
CA GLN A 482 -3.32 -38.14 -26.71
C GLN A 482 -4.32 -37.10 -26.19
N MET A 483 -4.00 -36.39 -25.12
CA MET A 483 -4.84 -35.29 -24.58
C MET A 483 -5.06 -34.18 -25.62
N LEU A 484 -4.04 -33.86 -26.43
CA LEU A 484 -4.13 -32.81 -27.44
C LEU A 484 -4.96 -33.28 -28.67
N LEU A 485 -4.81 -34.54 -29.07
CA LEU A 485 -5.60 -35.14 -30.17
C LEU A 485 -7.08 -35.23 -29.81
N ALA A 486 -7.41 -35.56 -28.57
CA ALA A 486 -8.79 -35.59 -28.09
C ALA A 486 -9.51 -34.24 -28.23
N LEU A 487 -8.81 -33.13 -28.02
CA LEU A 487 -9.37 -31.78 -28.25
C LEU A 487 -9.67 -31.46 -29.72
N ASP A 488 -8.89 -32.00 -30.65
CA ASP A 488 -9.14 -31.81 -32.09
C ASP A 488 -10.33 -32.62 -32.56
N GLY A 489 -10.63 -33.79 -31.92
CA GLY A 489 -11.80 -34.62 -32.18
C GLY A 489 -13.13 -34.03 -31.65
N GLU A 490 -13.09 -33.23 -30.56
CA GLU A 490 -14.24 -32.50 -30.00
C GLU A 490 -14.60 -31.24 -30.81
N ALA A 491 -13.71 -30.75 -31.68
CA ALA A 491 -13.98 -29.61 -32.54
C ALA A 491 -14.93 -30.05 -33.67
N ALA A 492 -16.22 -29.67 -33.57
CA ALA A 492 -17.24 -29.94 -34.57
C ALA A 492 -16.73 -29.60 -36.00
N PRO A 493 -17.07 -30.43 -37.05
CA PRO A 493 -16.60 -30.21 -38.39
C PRO A 493 -17.03 -28.82 -38.87
N ARG A 494 -16.08 -28.01 -39.34
CA ARG A 494 -16.38 -26.77 -40.03
C ARG A 494 -17.27 -27.08 -41.22
N PRO A 495 -18.40 -26.34 -41.46
CA PRO A 495 -19.16 -26.51 -42.67
C PRO A 495 -18.22 -26.30 -43.87
N ALA A 496 -18.11 -27.32 -44.70
CA ALA A 496 -17.37 -27.27 -45.94
C ALA A 496 -18.10 -26.32 -46.90
N GLY A 497 -17.61 -25.08 -47.03
CA GLY A 497 -18.24 -24.15 -47.95
C GLY A 497 -17.84 -22.68 -47.73
N ALA A 498 -16.58 -22.35 -47.95
CA ALA A 498 -16.19 -21.01 -48.41
C ALA A 498 -14.76 -21.05 -48.98
N ARG A 499 -14.61 -21.68 -50.12
CA ARG A 499 -13.45 -21.43 -50.98
C ARG A 499 -13.53 -19.97 -51.44
N ARG A 500 -12.78 -19.10 -50.82
CA ARG A 500 -12.50 -17.76 -51.36
C ARG A 500 -11.72 -17.93 -52.65
N GLY A 501 -12.44 -17.75 -53.77
CA GLY A 501 -11.88 -17.68 -55.11
C GLY A 501 -10.83 -16.58 -55.18
N GLY A 502 -9.58 -16.99 -55.36
CA GLY A 502 -8.48 -16.11 -55.68
C GLY A 502 -8.70 -15.50 -57.06
N ARG A 503 -9.18 -14.26 -57.13
CA ARG A 503 -9.11 -13.45 -58.34
C ARG A 503 -7.70 -12.85 -58.45
N SER A 504 -6.85 -13.57 -59.17
CA SER A 504 -5.63 -13.05 -59.78
C SER A 504 -6.02 -12.00 -60.84
N ARG A 505 -5.91 -10.74 -60.53
CA ARG A 505 -5.89 -9.67 -61.54
C ARG A 505 -4.45 -9.47 -62.02
N ARG A 506 -4.10 -10.18 -63.15
CA ARG A 506 -2.99 -9.76 -64.01
C ARG A 506 -3.34 -8.41 -64.63
N ARG A 507 -2.57 -7.39 -64.33
CA ARG A 507 -2.54 -6.13 -65.12
C ARG A 507 -1.74 -6.35 -66.39
N PRO A 508 -2.22 -5.89 -67.55
CA PRO A 508 -1.40 -5.88 -68.77
C PRO A 508 -0.39 -4.72 -68.73
N ARG A 509 0.83 -5.02 -69.16
CA ARG A 509 1.84 -4.00 -69.46
C ARG A 509 1.39 -3.26 -70.74
N SER A 510 1.22 -1.93 -70.66
CA SER A 510 1.16 -1.05 -71.83
C SER A 510 2.58 -0.67 -72.24
N ALA A 511 2.93 -1.04 -73.49
CA ALA A 511 4.07 -0.47 -74.20
C ALA A 511 3.73 0.99 -74.61
N GLY A 512 4.61 1.94 -74.36
CA GLY A 512 4.57 3.26 -74.93
C GLY A 512 5.56 3.36 -76.11
N PRO A 513 5.28 4.16 -77.13
CA PRO A 513 6.15 4.32 -78.26
C PRO A 513 7.06 5.57 -78.12
N VAL A 514 8.25 5.42 -78.71
CA VAL A 514 9.24 6.41 -79.21
C VAL A 514 9.82 7.42 -78.19
#